data_e08d99173f946375b32ff302f151c8c6
#
_entry.id   e08d99173f946375b32ff302f151c8c6
#
_cell.length_a   1.000
_cell.length_b   1.000
_cell.length_c   1.000
_cell.angle_alpha   90.00
_cell.angle_beta   90.00
_cell.angle_gamma   90.00
#
_symmetry.space_group_name_H-M   'P 1'
#
loop_
_entity.id
_entity.type
_entity.pdbx_description
1 polymer ?
#
loop_
_entity_poly.entity_id
_entity_poly.type
_entity_poly.pdbx_seq_one_letter_code
_entity_poly.pdbx_strand_id
1 'polypeptide(L)'
;MSLYLDEIFLNVTSKESFKSAFQLIEAAMKNGFPPGVTLKAGPWASNEEAKIVLVLDIQDHELTFRPFSDAIARGMVSKRKLSPIVDWTTLSKTVAEM
;
A
#
# COMPACT_ATOMS: atom_id res chain seq x y z
N MET A 1 -12.51 -11.17 4.88
CA MET A 1 -11.17 -11.02 4.28
C MET A 1 -11.30 -10.22 3.00
N SER A 2 -10.61 -9.10 2.93
CA SER A 2 -10.67 -8.23 1.74
C SER A 2 -9.27 -7.88 1.30
N LEU A 3 -8.92 -8.24 0.06
CA LEU A 3 -7.63 -7.96 -0.54
C LEU A 3 -7.66 -6.62 -1.24
N TYR A 4 -6.59 -5.86 -1.05
CA TYR A 4 -6.40 -4.55 -1.69
C TYR A 4 -5.01 -4.45 -2.29
N LEU A 5 -4.94 -3.86 -3.48
CA LEU A 5 -3.68 -3.40 -4.04
C LEU A 5 -3.47 -1.98 -3.52
N ASP A 6 -2.38 -1.78 -2.81
CA ASP A 6 -2.04 -0.49 -2.22
C ASP A 6 -0.84 0.09 -2.98
N GLU A 7 -1.04 1.22 -3.61
CA GLU A 7 0.01 1.94 -4.32
C GLU A 7 0.24 3.27 -3.60
N ILE A 8 1.42 3.39 -2.99
CA ILE A 8 1.79 4.57 -2.20
C ILE A 8 2.79 5.38 -3.01
N PHE A 9 2.37 6.58 -3.45
CA PHE A 9 3.20 7.47 -4.26
C PHE A 9 4.00 8.38 -3.35
N LEU A 10 5.32 8.30 -3.46
CA LEU A 10 6.24 9.03 -2.60
C LEU A 10 6.46 10.44 -3.14
N ASN A 11 6.58 11.40 -2.22
CA ASN A 11 6.90 12.78 -2.58
C ASN A 11 8.41 12.95 -2.53
N VAL A 12 9.08 12.69 -3.66
CA VAL A 12 10.54 12.73 -3.77
C VAL A 12 10.97 14.02 -4.44
N THR A 13 11.60 14.92 -3.69
CA THR A 13 12.11 16.20 -4.19
C THR A 13 13.63 16.31 -4.00
N SER A 14 14.24 15.39 -3.25
CA SER A 14 15.67 15.39 -2.97
C SER A 14 16.11 14.00 -2.55
N LYS A 15 17.40 13.80 -2.44
CA LYS A 15 17.97 12.55 -1.90
C LYS A 15 17.52 12.33 -0.47
N GLU A 16 17.49 13.40 0.32
CA GLU A 16 17.06 13.33 1.73
C GLU A 16 15.59 12.97 1.85
N SER A 17 14.73 13.56 1.03
CA SER A 17 13.30 13.22 1.05
C SER A 17 13.05 11.77 0.63
N PHE A 18 13.83 11.28 -0.32
CA PHE A 18 13.76 9.89 -0.75
C PHE A 18 14.14 8.93 0.41
N LYS A 19 15.24 9.22 1.08
CA LYS A 19 15.69 8.43 2.24
C LYS A 19 14.66 8.44 3.36
N SER A 20 14.06 9.59 3.63
CA SER A 20 13.03 9.74 4.67
C SER A 20 11.79 8.90 4.35
N ALA A 21 11.34 8.94 3.09
CA ALA A 21 10.21 8.14 2.64
C ALA A 21 10.52 6.64 2.73
N PHE A 22 11.72 6.23 2.33
CA PHE A 22 12.17 4.85 2.45
C PHE A 22 12.16 4.40 3.91
N GLN A 23 12.67 5.21 4.82
CA GLN A 23 12.72 4.90 6.25
C GLN A 23 11.32 4.71 6.85
N LEU A 24 10.34 5.50 6.38
CA LEU A 24 8.95 5.35 6.81
C LEU A 24 8.41 3.97 6.42
N ILE A 25 8.61 3.56 5.19
CA ILE A 25 8.17 2.25 4.69
C ILE A 25 8.91 1.13 5.44
N GLU A 26 10.22 1.27 5.61
CA GLU A 26 11.05 0.30 6.32
C GLU A 26 10.56 0.11 7.75
N ALA A 27 10.23 1.19 8.45
CA ALA A 27 9.69 1.15 9.80
C ALA A 27 8.34 0.41 9.84
N ALA A 28 7.47 0.66 8.87
CA ALA A 28 6.18 -0.03 8.77
C ALA A 28 6.38 -1.54 8.56
N MET A 29 7.33 -1.93 7.72
CA MET A 29 7.64 -3.35 7.50
C MET A 29 8.19 -4.00 8.76
N LYS A 30 9.01 -3.29 9.52
CA LYS A 30 9.69 -3.79 10.71
C LYS A 30 8.77 -3.87 11.92
N ASN A 31 7.94 -2.86 12.12
CA ASN A 31 7.05 -2.75 13.28
C ASN A 31 5.68 -3.40 13.05
N GLY A 32 5.38 -3.75 11.80
CA GLY A 32 4.12 -4.35 11.41
C GLY A 32 3.03 -3.32 11.15
N PHE A 33 1.92 -3.81 10.69
CA PHE A 33 0.73 -3.01 10.40
C PHE A 33 -0.22 -3.02 11.59
N PRO A 34 -1.20 -2.10 11.64
CA PRO A 34 -2.17 -2.11 12.72
C PRO A 34 -2.98 -3.42 12.73
N PRO A 35 -3.59 -3.80 13.88
CA PRO A 35 -4.45 -4.97 13.92
C PRO A 35 -5.55 -4.90 12.85
N GLY A 36 -5.80 -6.02 12.18
CA GLY A 36 -6.76 -6.07 11.08
C GLY A 36 -6.17 -5.78 9.70
N VAL A 37 -4.87 -5.49 9.62
CA VAL A 37 -4.16 -5.28 8.36
C VAL A 37 -3.00 -6.26 8.29
N THR A 38 -2.95 -7.07 7.23
CA THR A 38 -1.93 -8.09 7.04
C THR A 38 -1.28 -7.93 5.66
N LEU A 39 0.05 -7.90 5.62
CA LEU A 39 0.78 -7.89 4.36
C LEU A 39 0.70 -9.27 3.70
N LYS A 40 0.20 -9.33 2.48
CA LYS A 40 0.07 -10.58 1.71
C LYS A 40 1.15 -10.72 0.64
N ALA A 41 1.61 -9.62 0.06
CA ALA A 41 2.66 -9.64 -0.95
C ALA A 41 3.33 -8.27 -1.04
N GLY A 42 4.59 -8.27 -1.42
CA GLY A 42 5.41 -7.07 -1.49
C GLY A 42 6.10 -6.79 -0.15
N PRO A 43 6.56 -5.57 0.07
CA PRO A 43 6.44 -4.43 -0.85
C PRO A 43 7.37 -4.54 -2.05
N TRP A 44 6.98 -3.91 -3.15
CA TRP A 44 7.81 -3.77 -4.34
C TRP A 44 7.97 -2.29 -4.67
N ALA A 45 9.14 -1.93 -5.16
CA ALA A 45 9.38 -0.59 -5.69
C ALA A 45 9.12 -0.59 -7.19
N SER A 46 8.50 0.48 -7.69
CA SER A 46 8.32 0.65 -9.13
C SER A 46 9.63 1.10 -9.77
N ASN A 47 9.89 0.61 -10.98
CA ASN A 47 11.02 1.04 -11.79
C ASN A 47 10.64 2.21 -12.72
N GLU A 48 9.43 2.70 -12.63
CA GLU A 48 8.88 3.72 -13.51
C GLU A 48 8.50 4.99 -12.76
N GLU A 49 7.97 4.83 -11.57
CA GLU A 49 7.51 5.96 -10.75
C GLU A 49 8.03 5.80 -9.32
N ALA A 50 8.06 6.91 -8.59
CA ALA A 50 8.43 6.89 -7.18
C ALA A 50 7.24 6.38 -6.34
N LYS A 51 6.98 5.10 -6.40
CA LYS A 51 5.90 4.47 -5.63
C LYS A 51 6.29 3.10 -5.11
N ILE A 52 5.62 2.72 -4.04
CA ILE A 52 5.72 1.39 -3.44
C ILE A 52 4.38 0.70 -3.67
N VAL A 53 4.44 -0.58 -4.03
CA VAL A 53 3.24 -1.39 -4.30
C VAL A 53 3.23 -2.57 -3.34
N LEU A 54 2.09 -2.80 -2.72
CA LEU A 54 1.92 -3.94 -1.83
C LEU A 54 0.49 -4.47 -1.89
N VAL A 55 0.31 -5.71 -1.47
CA VAL A 55 -1.01 -6.33 -1.37
C VAL A 55 -1.31 -6.56 0.10
N LEU A 56 -2.43 -6.02 0.56
CA LEU A 56 -2.85 -6.10 1.96
C LEU A 56 -4.20 -6.80 2.07
N ASP A 57 -4.35 -7.60 3.13
CA ASP A 57 -5.66 -8.04 3.60
C ASP A 57 -6.07 -7.03 4.66
N ILE A 58 -7.16 -6.31 4.41
CA ILE A 58 -7.64 -5.25 5.29
C ILE A 58 -9.07 -5.58 5.72
N GLN A 59 -9.30 -5.69 7.02
CA GLN A 59 -10.64 -5.93 7.57
C GLN A 59 -11.53 -4.71 7.41
N ASP A 60 -10.96 -3.52 7.64
CA ASP A 60 -11.65 -2.25 7.51
C ASP A 60 -10.66 -1.23 6.97
N HIS A 61 -10.95 -0.67 5.79
CA HIS A 61 -10.03 0.26 5.13
C HIS A 61 -9.74 1.52 5.98
N GLU A 62 -10.62 1.86 6.90
CA GLU A 62 -10.38 2.99 7.81
C GLU A 62 -9.14 2.78 8.69
N LEU A 63 -8.77 1.51 8.94
CA LEU A 63 -7.58 1.19 9.73
C LEU A 63 -6.30 1.73 9.10
N THR A 64 -6.28 1.95 7.80
CA THR A 64 -5.11 2.45 7.08
C THR A 64 -5.16 3.96 6.84
N PHE A 65 -6.27 4.61 7.18
CA PHE A 65 -6.47 6.05 6.91
C PHE A 65 -5.53 6.92 7.74
N ARG A 66 -5.40 6.64 9.02
CA ARG A 66 -4.56 7.45 9.91
C ARG A 66 -3.07 7.40 9.55
N PRO A 67 -2.46 6.21 9.36
CA PRO A 67 -1.07 6.16 8.90
C PRO A 67 -0.83 6.88 7.58
N PHE A 68 -1.77 6.77 6.66
CA PHE A 68 -1.70 7.46 5.38
C PHE A 68 -1.77 8.98 5.56
N SER A 69 -2.72 9.45 6.38
CA SER A 69 -2.88 10.89 6.66
C SER A 69 -1.64 11.46 7.33
N ASP A 70 -1.05 10.73 8.27
CA ASP A 70 0.20 11.14 8.92
C ASP A 70 1.33 11.27 7.90
N ALA A 71 1.44 10.32 6.98
CA ALA A 71 2.49 10.35 5.94
C ALA A 71 2.32 11.53 5.00
N ILE A 72 1.08 11.86 4.63
CA ILE A 72 0.77 13.05 3.83
C ILE A 72 1.15 14.32 4.60
N ALA A 73 0.75 14.40 5.87
CA ALA A 73 1.04 15.55 6.71
C ALA A 73 2.53 15.82 6.89
N ARG A 74 3.34 14.76 6.86
CA ARG A 74 4.81 14.85 6.92
C ARG A 74 5.46 15.16 5.57
N GLY A 75 4.66 15.24 4.51
CA GLY A 75 5.16 15.52 3.17
C GLY A 75 5.88 14.35 2.50
N MET A 76 5.75 13.14 3.03
CA MET A 76 6.45 11.96 2.52
C MET A 76 5.68 11.24 1.41
N VAL A 77 4.36 11.34 1.42
CA VAL A 77 3.48 10.68 0.46
C VAL A 77 2.66 11.75 -0.26
N SER A 78 2.61 11.67 -1.57
CA SER A 78 1.83 12.62 -2.38
C SER A 78 0.39 12.15 -2.59
N LYS A 79 0.20 10.83 -2.79
CA LYS A 79 -1.12 10.24 -2.95
C LYS A 79 -1.03 8.73 -2.73
N ARG A 80 -2.19 8.11 -2.67
CA ARG A 80 -2.33 6.68 -2.51
C ARG A 80 -3.49 6.18 -3.37
N LYS A 81 -3.32 4.98 -3.94
CA LYS A 81 -4.43 4.26 -4.58
C LYS A 81 -4.64 2.97 -3.80
N LEU A 82 -5.82 2.78 -3.26
CA LEU A 82 -6.19 1.59 -2.54
C LEU A 82 -7.34 0.93 -3.30
N SER A 83 -7.02 -0.12 -4.04
CA SER A 83 -7.96 -0.76 -4.95
C SER A 83 -8.36 -2.13 -4.43
N PRO A 84 -9.66 -2.40 -4.23
CA PRO A 84 -10.09 -3.76 -3.93
C PRO A 84 -9.74 -4.67 -5.10
N ILE A 85 -9.24 -5.85 -4.79
CA ILE A 85 -8.87 -6.85 -5.79
C ILE A 85 -9.44 -8.20 -5.42
N VAL A 86 -9.62 -9.06 -6.42
CA VAL A 86 -9.97 -10.46 -6.23
C VAL A 86 -8.96 -11.31 -6.99
N ASP A 87 -8.82 -12.57 -6.59
CA ASP A 87 -7.88 -13.44 -7.28
C ASP A 87 -8.41 -13.90 -8.64
N TRP A 88 -7.53 -14.42 -9.45
CA TRP A 88 -7.87 -14.90 -10.79
C TRP A 88 -8.92 -16.01 -10.76
N THR A 89 -8.88 -16.88 -9.73
CA THR A 89 -9.85 -17.96 -9.59
C THR A 89 -11.27 -17.45 -9.45
N THR A 90 -11.45 -16.36 -8.70
CA THR A 90 -12.76 -15.71 -8.56
C THR A 90 -13.25 -15.16 -9.90
N LEU A 91 -12.36 -14.51 -10.65
CA LEU A 91 -12.70 -14.03 -11.99
C LEU A 91 -13.07 -15.17 -12.93
N SER A 92 -12.28 -16.26 -12.93
CA SER A 92 -12.55 -17.44 -13.76
C SER A 92 -13.93 -18.03 -13.50
N LYS A 93 -14.30 -18.15 -12.23
CA LYS A 93 -15.63 -18.66 -11.85
C LYS A 93 -16.74 -17.74 -12.33
N THR A 94 -16.54 -16.45 -12.16
CA THR A 94 -17.53 -15.45 -12.59
C THR A 94 -17.74 -15.51 -14.10
N VAL A 95 -16.66 -15.60 -14.87
CA VAL A 95 -16.72 -15.72 -16.33
C VAL A 95 -17.42 -17.01 -16.75
N ALA A 96 -17.10 -18.12 -16.09
CA ALA A 96 -17.69 -19.42 -16.40
C ALA A 96 -19.21 -19.45 -16.16
N GLU A 97 -19.72 -18.61 -15.27
CA GLU A 97 -21.14 -18.53 -14.95
C GLU A 97 -21.89 -17.54 -15.85
N MET A 98 -21.20 -16.83 -16.71
CA MET A 98 -21.81 -15.96 -17.69
C MET A 98 -22.28 -16.75 -18.90
#